data_61fe50de14ab301a75c14c9b162c518e
#
_entry.id   61fe50de14ab301a75c14c9b162c518e
#
_cell.length_a   1.000
_cell.length_b   1.000
_cell.length_c   1.000
_cell.angle_alpha   90.00
_cell.angle_beta   90.00
_cell.angle_gamma   90.00
#
_symmetry.space_group_name_H-M   'P 1'
#
loop_
_entity.id
_entity.type
_entity.pdbx_description
1 polymer ?
#
loop_
_entity_poly.entity_id
_entity_poly.type
_entity_poly.pdbx_seq_one_letter_code
_entity_poly.pdbx_strand_id
1 'polypeptide(L)'
;MDLLYDCLIRNARILDGSGAPAFSGDVALSGGSIAAVGELSQASAAHIIDAAGRYLTPGFIDIHRHGDSAPFSPGHGRAELAQGLTTVLNGNCGLSLSPVAGPHREELLRYLAPIVGDLPEGRNFSTLADYRAQASTVPQRLNSGLLVGMGTLRACVAGFRDSPLTDVEYRQLHALLERSLSDGAVGVSLGLGYAPECFYDTRGLIRALEPLRRSGVTIAVHMRQEGDGVADALREMLAVARELDTPVEISHLKAIGKRNWRRAVPEMLAMLTRARQEGLDIACDVYPYPAGSTQLIHVLPPEFQAGGMEALAAALRDPVRRADIRRRMETAADFENISLLVGFENIRPTSLRQPRNRGFEGKTVLEIAETLGKDPYDTLFDLLAEENCAASMIDTINHEEDIDDILRVPFSSIISDATYPDSGLLHRRVYGTFSRILETYVRKRSVLTLPDAVRKMTRQPADRFGLVKKGRIQPGADGDLCLFALEHIHEADTWLSPEQLAQGMDYVFVNGVPAIAEGRMTDACSGRIL
;
A
#
# COMPACT_ATOMS: atom_id res chain seq x y z
N MET A 1 33.40 19.35 -27.75
CA MET A 1 33.49 18.16 -26.89
C MET A 1 32.14 17.48 -27.01
N ASP A 2 32.11 16.33 -27.65
CA ASP A 2 30.89 15.54 -27.71
C ASP A 2 30.48 15.19 -26.28
N LEU A 3 29.24 15.49 -25.93
CA LEU A 3 28.70 15.12 -24.60
C LEU A 3 28.74 13.60 -24.47
N LEU A 4 29.58 13.08 -23.58
CA LEU A 4 29.60 11.66 -23.25
C LEU A 4 28.53 11.39 -22.19
N TYR A 5 27.48 10.65 -22.55
CA TYR A 5 26.45 10.20 -21.60
C TYR A 5 26.98 9.04 -20.74
N ASP A 6 26.36 8.83 -19.57
CA ASP A 6 26.70 7.69 -18.72
C ASP A 6 26.19 6.38 -19.34
N CYS A 7 24.94 6.40 -19.83
CA CYS A 7 24.32 5.25 -20.49
C CYS A 7 23.44 5.73 -21.67
N LEU A 8 23.42 4.96 -22.75
CA LEU A 8 22.57 5.15 -23.90
C LEU A 8 21.82 3.87 -24.22
N ILE A 9 20.49 3.90 -24.11
CA ILE A 9 19.60 2.79 -24.47
C ILE A 9 19.07 3.07 -25.87
N ARG A 10 19.45 2.22 -26.84
CA ARG A 10 19.12 2.38 -28.28
C ARG A 10 18.02 1.43 -28.71
N ASN A 11 17.34 1.78 -29.79
CA ASN A 11 16.38 0.92 -30.49
C ASN A 11 15.23 0.45 -29.58
N ALA A 12 14.76 1.30 -28.68
CA ALA A 12 13.68 0.98 -27.76
C ALA A 12 12.29 1.30 -28.35
N ARG A 13 11.29 0.55 -27.91
CA ARG A 13 9.87 0.93 -28.02
C ARG A 13 9.48 1.65 -26.73
N ILE A 14 9.45 2.97 -26.79
CA ILE A 14 9.28 3.83 -25.62
C ILE A 14 7.80 4.00 -25.29
N LEU A 15 7.42 3.69 -24.06
CA LEU A 15 6.15 4.07 -23.43
C LEU A 15 6.49 5.11 -22.35
N ASP A 16 6.20 6.37 -22.62
CA ASP A 16 6.69 7.50 -21.82
C ASP A 16 5.95 7.75 -20.51
N GLY A 17 4.95 6.91 -20.19
CA GLY A 17 4.09 7.02 -19.00
C GLY A 17 2.80 7.82 -19.25
N SER A 18 2.63 8.47 -20.40
CA SER A 18 1.43 9.28 -20.71
C SER A 18 0.18 8.47 -21.00
N GLY A 19 0.33 7.18 -21.32
CA GLY A 19 -0.75 6.34 -21.87
C GLY A 19 -0.87 6.42 -23.39
N ALA A 20 -0.02 7.19 -24.06
CA ALA A 20 0.07 7.22 -25.53
C ALA A 20 0.67 5.92 -26.07
N PRO A 21 0.40 5.57 -27.36
CA PRO A 21 1.04 4.44 -28.01
C PRO A 21 2.58 4.53 -27.98
N ALA A 22 3.24 3.36 -27.96
CA ALA A 22 4.69 3.28 -27.98
C ALA A 22 5.26 3.90 -29.28
N PHE A 23 6.39 4.58 -29.15
CA PHE A 23 7.18 5.09 -30.29
C PHE A 23 8.61 4.55 -30.23
N SER A 24 9.27 4.49 -31.38
CA SER A 24 10.68 4.06 -31.49
C SER A 24 11.61 5.22 -31.16
N GLY A 25 12.68 4.96 -30.42
CA GLY A 25 13.67 5.97 -30.07
C GLY A 25 14.76 5.45 -29.15
N ASP A 26 15.66 6.35 -28.80
CA ASP A 26 16.78 6.15 -27.89
C ASP A 26 16.58 7.03 -26.65
N VAL A 27 17.17 6.60 -25.52
CA VAL A 27 17.16 7.36 -24.27
C VAL A 27 18.59 7.43 -23.73
N ALA A 28 19.07 8.64 -23.44
CA ALA A 28 20.38 8.87 -22.82
C ALA A 28 20.22 9.27 -21.35
N LEU A 29 21.03 8.67 -20.48
CA LEU A 29 21.12 8.96 -19.05
C LEU A 29 22.43 9.68 -18.73
N SER A 30 22.36 10.68 -17.85
CA SER A 30 23.51 11.38 -17.31
C SER A 30 23.20 11.93 -15.92
N GLY A 31 24.14 11.72 -14.96
CA GLY A 31 24.01 12.23 -13.60
C GLY A 31 22.75 11.75 -12.87
N GLY A 32 22.29 10.55 -13.18
CA GLY A 32 21.10 9.96 -12.54
C GLY A 32 19.76 10.40 -13.13
N SER A 33 19.76 11.20 -14.21
CA SER A 33 18.57 11.75 -14.87
C SER A 33 18.54 11.38 -16.34
N ILE A 34 17.36 11.47 -16.95
CA ILE A 34 17.17 11.37 -18.40
C ILE A 34 17.69 12.67 -19.02
N ALA A 35 18.75 12.57 -19.82
CA ALA A 35 19.38 13.71 -20.46
C ALA A 35 18.77 14.03 -21.82
N ALA A 36 18.44 13.00 -22.63
CA ALA A 36 17.87 13.15 -23.97
C ALA A 36 16.98 11.97 -24.31
N VAL A 37 15.99 12.22 -25.20
CA VAL A 37 15.08 11.23 -25.77
C VAL A 37 14.91 11.55 -27.26
N GLY A 38 14.99 10.54 -28.15
CA GLY A 38 14.80 10.71 -29.60
C GLY A 38 15.78 9.89 -30.42
N GLU A 39 16.16 10.38 -31.60
CA GLU A 39 17.18 9.74 -32.43
C GLU A 39 18.58 10.17 -31.99
N LEU A 40 19.29 9.28 -31.30
CA LEU A 40 20.62 9.55 -30.72
C LEU A 40 21.71 8.66 -31.36
N SER A 41 21.54 8.31 -32.64
CA SER A 41 22.45 7.39 -33.36
C SER A 41 23.91 7.85 -33.37
N GLN A 42 24.18 9.16 -33.31
CA GLN A 42 25.53 9.76 -33.29
C GLN A 42 26.04 10.06 -31.85
N ALA A 43 25.20 9.83 -30.83
CA ALA A 43 25.58 10.11 -29.46
C ALA A 43 26.60 9.09 -28.94
N SER A 44 27.50 9.54 -28.05
CA SER A 44 28.48 8.69 -27.37
C SER A 44 28.10 8.51 -25.92
N ALA A 45 28.32 7.32 -25.37
CA ALA A 45 28.08 7.00 -23.96
C ALA A 45 29.15 6.04 -23.43
N ALA A 46 29.33 6.06 -22.11
CA ALA A 46 30.21 5.11 -21.43
C ALA A 46 29.67 3.67 -21.55
N HIS A 47 28.36 3.51 -21.51
CA HIS A 47 27.67 2.24 -21.69
C HIS A 47 26.57 2.37 -22.77
N ILE A 48 26.51 1.40 -23.69
CA ILE A 48 25.47 1.34 -24.71
C ILE A 48 24.70 0.02 -24.56
N ILE A 49 23.38 0.13 -24.46
CA ILE A 49 22.47 -1.01 -24.37
C ILE A 49 21.58 -0.99 -25.62
N ASP A 50 21.58 -2.09 -26.37
CA ASP A 50 20.64 -2.27 -27.47
C ASP A 50 19.34 -2.89 -26.93
N ALA A 51 18.29 -2.11 -26.93
CA ALA A 51 16.97 -2.57 -26.53
C ALA A 51 16.38 -3.60 -27.51
N ALA A 52 16.89 -3.66 -28.76
CA ALA A 52 16.44 -4.61 -29.78
C ALA A 52 14.90 -4.64 -29.95
N GLY A 53 14.23 -3.49 -29.88
CA GLY A 53 12.79 -3.35 -30.01
C GLY A 53 11.97 -3.73 -28.78
N ARG A 54 12.60 -4.01 -27.63
CA ARG A 54 11.91 -4.23 -26.34
C ARG A 54 11.31 -2.94 -25.83
N TYR A 55 10.34 -3.08 -24.90
CA TYR A 55 9.69 -1.93 -24.27
C TYR A 55 10.59 -1.26 -23.25
N LEU A 56 10.71 0.06 -23.35
CA LEU A 56 11.32 0.92 -22.34
C LEU A 56 10.23 1.79 -21.71
N THR A 57 10.05 1.67 -20.40
CA THR A 57 9.06 2.41 -19.63
C THR A 57 9.71 3.18 -18.50
N PRO A 58 9.04 4.17 -17.89
CA PRO A 58 9.44 4.64 -16.57
C PRO A 58 9.44 3.47 -15.58
N GLY A 59 10.28 3.54 -14.55
CA GLY A 59 10.21 2.62 -13.42
C GLY A 59 8.86 2.70 -12.73
N PHE A 60 8.32 1.56 -12.30
CA PHE A 60 7.00 1.48 -11.70
C PHE A 60 7.00 2.10 -10.30
N ILE A 61 5.83 2.60 -9.90
CA ILE A 61 5.61 3.34 -8.66
C ILE A 61 4.44 2.71 -7.91
N ASP A 62 4.69 2.28 -6.68
CA ASP A 62 3.68 1.76 -5.77
C ASP A 62 3.38 2.79 -4.68
N ILE A 63 2.22 3.40 -4.74
CA ILE A 63 1.81 4.47 -3.81
C ILE A 63 1.10 3.97 -2.56
N HIS A 64 0.90 2.66 -2.43
CA HIS A 64 0.17 2.10 -1.31
C HIS A 64 0.83 0.84 -0.76
N ARG A 65 1.59 1.00 0.33
CA ARG A 65 2.32 -0.09 1.00
C ARG A 65 2.46 0.18 2.50
N HIS A 66 2.86 -0.87 3.21
CA HIS A 66 3.11 -0.88 4.66
C HIS A 66 4.53 -1.34 4.99
N GLY A 67 5.49 -0.96 4.16
CA GLY A 67 6.90 -1.34 4.30
C GLY A 67 7.73 -0.31 5.05
N ASP A 68 7.22 0.29 6.10
CA ASP A 68 7.87 1.38 6.83
C ASP A 68 9.19 0.96 7.49
N SER A 69 9.25 -0.27 8.04
CA SER A 69 10.47 -0.87 8.61
C SER A 69 11.36 -1.53 7.56
N ALA A 70 10.80 -1.88 6.39
CA ALA A 70 11.47 -2.67 5.36
C ALA A 70 12.79 -2.06 4.84
N PRO A 71 12.96 -0.73 4.69
CA PRO A 71 14.23 -0.13 4.27
C PRO A 71 15.43 -0.47 5.15
N PHE A 72 15.19 -0.91 6.38
CA PHE A 72 16.23 -1.30 7.35
C PHE A 72 16.53 -2.81 7.32
N SER A 73 15.77 -3.59 6.54
CA SER A 73 15.92 -5.04 6.47
C SER A 73 16.87 -5.46 5.35
N PRO A 74 17.78 -6.43 5.58
CA PRO A 74 18.62 -6.99 4.54
C PRO A 74 17.78 -7.57 3.39
N GLY A 75 18.12 -7.22 2.15
CA GLY A 75 17.42 -7.75 0.97
C GLY A 75 16.16 -7.00 0.55
N HIS A 76 15.73 -5.96 1.30
CA HIS A 76 14.65 -5.07 0.86
C HIS A 76 14.93 -4.52 -0.55
N GLY A 77 13.88 -4.41 -1.35
CA GLY A 77 13.94 -3.93 -2.72
C GLY A 77 14.12 -5.03 -3.77
N ARG A 78 14.46 -6.27 -3.39
CA ARG A 78 14.66 -7.35 -4.38
C ARG A 78 13.37 -7.80 -5.05
N ALA A 79 12.32 -8.00 -4.27
CA ALA A 79 10.99 -8.37 -4.78
C ALA A 79 10.37 -7.25 -5.62
N GLU A 80 10.58 -6.03 -5.20
CA GLU A 80 10.12 -4.82 -5.87
C GLU A 80 10.81 -4.64 -7.22
N LEU A 81 12.15 -4.64 -7.25
CA LEU A 81 12.94 -4.50 -8.48
C LEU A 81 12.62 -5.61 -9.49
N ALA A 82 12.42 -6.85 -9.02
CA ALA A 82 12.04 -7.98 -9.90
C ALA A 82 10.72 -7.73 -10.63
N GLN A 83 9.82 -6.92 -10.06
CA GLN A 83 8.55 -6.49 -10.67
C GLN A 83 8.67 -5.19 -11.47
N GLY A 84 9.85 -4.54 -11.49
CA GLY A 84 10.06 -3.24 -12.14
C GLY A 84 9.76 -2.02 -11.27
N LEU A 85 9.50 -2.20 -9.98
CA LEU A 85 9.31 -1.09 -9.03
C LEU A 85 10.63 -0.39 -8.77
N THR A 86 10.62 0.95 -8.86
CA THR A 86 11.77 1.81 -8.55
C THR A 86 11.47 2.82 -7.45
N THR A 87 10.17 3.03 -7.18
CA THR A 87 9.70 3.99 -6.18
C THR A 87 8.53 3.41 -5.41
N VAL A 88 8.54 3.57 -4.09
CA VAL A 88 7.47 3.08 -3.19
C VAL A 88 7.08 4.16 -2.19
N LEU A 89 5.78 4.24 -1.84
CA LEU A 89 5.26 5.08 -0.78
C LEU A 89 4.65 4.19 0.32
N ASN A 90 5.16 4.33 1.53
CA ASN A 90 4.72 3.60 2.72
C ASN A 90 3.89 4.50 3.65
N GLY A 91 3.43 3.98 4.79
CA GLY A 91 2.67 4.75 5.78
C GLY A 91 1.19 4.92 5.42
N ASN A 92 0.60 3.95 4.73
CA ASN A 92 -0.79 3.96 4.30
C ASN A 92 -1.78 3.53 5.39
N CYS A 93 -3.09 3.67 5.13
CA CYS A 93 -4.20 3.24 6.01
C CYS A 93 -4.13 3.79 7.44
N GLY A 94 -3.62 5.02 7.62
CA GLY A 94 -3.48 5.62 8.94
C GLY A 94 -2.34 5.02 9.79
N LEU A 95 -1.62 4.04 9.25
CA LEU A 95 -0.59 3.25 9.94
C LEU A 95 0.80 3.65 9.45
N SER A 96 1.50 4.52 10.17
CA SER A 96 2.87 4.89 9.86
C SER A 96 3.80 4.66 11.04
N LEU A 97 5.01 4.14 10.79
CA LEU A 97 6.02 3.91 11.82
C LEU A 97 6.72 5.21 12.27
N SER A 98 6.33 6.35 11.69
CA SER A 98 6.80 7.67 12.06
C SER A 98 5.72 8.73 11.79
N PRO A 99 5.55 9.70 12.75
CA PRO A 99 6.22 9.80 14.05
C PRO A 99 5.62 8.82 15.07
N VAL A 100 6.46 8.19 15.89
CA VAL A 100 6.03 7.35 17.02
C VAL A 100 6.61 7.93 18.30
N ALA A 101 5.79 8.72 19.00
CA ALA A 101 6.22 9.51 20.16
C ALA A 101 5.13 9.58 21.23
N GLY A 102 5.47 10.18 22.39
CA GLY A 102 4.52 10.45 23.47
C GLY A 102 4.28 9.27 24.40
N PRO A 103 3.28 9.40 25.30
CA PRO A 103 3.06 8.42 26.38
C PRO A 103 2.54 7.07 25.90
N HIS A 104 1.95 6.99 24.72
CA HIS A 104 1.35 5.78 24.12
C HIS A 104 2.29 5.05 23.15
N ARG A 105 3.58 5.43 23.10
CA ARG A 105 4.56 4.93 22.14
C ARG A 105 4.65 3.40 22.10
N GLU A 106 4.79 2.76 23.25
CA GLU A 106 4.98 1.30 23.33
C GLU A 106 3.74 0.52 22.88
N GLU A 107 2.56 1.03 23.20
CA GLU A 107 1.28 0.45 22.78
C GLU A 107 1.10 0.60 21.27
N LEU A 108 1.42 1.78 20.74
CA LEU A 108 1.35 2.07 19.30
C LEU A 108 2.31 1.18 18.50
N LEU A 109 3.54 0.98 18.95
CA LEU A 109 4.50 0.08 18.31
C LEU A 109 3.99 -1.35 18.25
N ARG A 110 3.41 -1.86 19.35
CA ARG A 110 2.80 -3.21 19.34
C ARG A 110 1.63 -3.32 18.38
N TYR A 111 0.82 -2.26 18.27
CA TYR A 111 -0.29 -2.20 17.34
C TYR A 111 0.15 -2.19 15.88
N LEU A 112 1.22 -1.47 15.55
CA LEU A 112 1.73 -1.32 14.19
C LEU A 112 2.48 -2.57 13.69
N ALA A 113 3.19 -3.27 14.58
CA ALA A 113 4.11 -4.34 14.22
C ALA A 113 3.55 -5.45 13.30
N PRO A 114 2.28 -5.92 13.45
CA PRO A 114 1.73 -6.95 12.56
C PRO A 114 1.60 -6.52 11.07
N ILE A 115 1.67 -5.23 10.79
CA ILE A 115 1.46 -4.68 9.44
C ILE A 115 2.75 -4.07 8.87
N VAL A 116 3.40 -3.18 9.62
CA VAL A 116 4.57 -2.42 9.15
C VAL A 116 5.92 -3.00 9.59
N GLY A 117 5.89 -4.12 10.33
CA GLY A 117 7.05 -4.73 10.97
C GLY A 117 7.43 -4.06 12.30
N ASP A 118 8.29 -4.73 13.06
CA ASP A 118 8.81 -4.19 14.33
C ASP A 118 9.71 -2.97 14.09
N LEU A 119 9.80 -2.10 15.08
CA LEU A 119 10.77 -1.01 15.08
C LEU A 119 12.18 -1.61 15.02
N PRO A 120 13.00 -1.27 14.02
CA PRO A 120 14.36 -1.80 13.90
C PRO A 120 15.21 -1.48 15.13
N GLU A 121 15.99 -2.46 15.60
CA GLU A 121 16.79 -2.36 16.81
C GLU A 121 17.69 -1.12 16.80
N GLY A 122 17.73 -0.40 17.92
CA GLY A 122 18.54 0.81 18.09
C GLY A 122 18.03 2.04 17.33
N ARG A 123 16.85 1.97 16.71
CA ARG A 123 16.23 3.08 15.97
C ARG A 123 15.18 3.80 16.81
N ASN A 124 15.00 5.07 16.49
CA ASN A 124 13.96 5.89 17.10
C ASN A 124 13.37 6.83 16.04
N PHE A 125 12.06 6.73 15.81
CA PHE A 125 11.34 7.49 14.78
C PHE A 125 10.33 8.44 15.43
N SER A 126 10.80 9.23 16.41
CA SER A 126 9.96 10.20 17.13
C SER A 126 9.45 11.33 16.22
N THR A 127 10.15 11.60 15.15
CA THR A 127 9.75 12.54 14.08
C THR A 127 10.02 11.93 12.70
N LEU A 128 9.35 12.44 11.68
CA LEU A 128 9.63 12.01 10.31
C LEU A 128 11.05 12.39 9.86
N ALA A 129 11.56 13.51 10.33
CA ALA A 129 12.96 13.88 10.11
C ALA A 129 13.94 12.84 10.67
N ASP A 130 13.65 12.29 11.89
CA ASP A 130 14.45 11.20 12.46
C ASP A 130 14.42 9.94 11.59
N TYR A 131 13.23 9.55 11.13
CA TYR A 131 13.08 8.40 10.22
C TYR A 131 13.91 8.60 8.95
N ARG A 132 13.73 9.73 8.26
CA ARG A 132 14.43 10.05 7.00
C ARG A 132 15.93 10.09 7.18
N ALA A 133 16.41 10.75 8.23
CA ALA A 133 17.83 10.81 8.54
C ALA A 133 18.43 9.42 8.75
N GLN A 134 17.75 8.57 9.54
CA GLN A 134 18.21 7.21 9.83
C GLN A 134 18.09 6.28 8.61
N ALA A 135 17.00 6.36 7.83
CA ALA A 135 16.85 5.59 6.60
C ALA A 135 17.90 5.95 5.54
N SER A 136 18.33 7.21 5.51
CA SER A 136 19.40 7.66 4.60
C SER A 136 20.80 7.15 4.99
N THR A 137 20.96 6.57 6.18
CA THR A 137 22.24 5.96 6.61
C THR A 137 22.42 4.52 6.13
N VAL A 138 21.37 3.90 5.62
CA VAL A 138 21.40 2.52 5.09
C VAL A 138 21.30 2.53 3.57
N PRO A 139 21.99 1.60 2.88
CA PRO A 139 21.91 1.51 1.43
C PRO A 139 20.48 1.27 0.95
N GLN A 140 19.96 2.13 0.06
CA GLN A 140 18.61 2.03 -0.48
C GLN A 140 18.64 1.48 -1.91
N ARG A 141 17.95 0.37 -2.17
CA ARG A 141 17.77 -0.17 -3.53
C ARG A 141 16.70 0.57 -4.32
N LEU A 142 15.72 1.15 -3.63
CA LEU A 142 14.54 1.84 -4.18
C LEU A 142 14.49 3.28 -3.67
N ASN A 143 13.80 4.12 -4.43
CA ASN A 143 13.32 5.38 -3.91
C ASN A 143 12.13 5.10 -2.96
N SER A 144 12.15 5.67 -1.77
CA SER A 144 11.12 5.45 -0.76
C SER A 144 10.63 6.76 -0.16
N GLY A 145 9.31 6.95 -0.13
CA GLY A 145 8.63 8.03 0.57
C GLY A 145 7.72 7.50 1.66
N LEU A 146 7.32 8.36 2.58
CA LEU A 146 6.41 8.02 3.67
C LEU A 146 5.24 9.01 3.72
N LEU A 147 4.00 8.46 3.79
CA LEU A 147 2.84 9.20 4.21
C LEU A 147 2.80 9.24 5.74
N VAL A 148 2.25 10.31 6.31
CA VAL A 148 1.96 10.33 7.73
C VAL A 148 0.56 9.79 8.01
N GLY A 149 0.47 8.76 8.86
CA GLY A 149 -0.78 8.12 9.25
C GLY A 149 -1.51 8.89 10.36
N MET A 150 -2.76 9.28 10.12
CA MET A 150 -3.57 10.01 11.12
C MET A 150 -3.94 9.12 12.31
N GLY A 151 -4.05 7.80 12.11
CA GLY A 151 -4.21 6.83 13.20
C GLY A 151 -3.01 6.82 14.12
N THR A 152 -1.80 6.82 13.55
CA THR A 152 -0.55 6.99 14.31
C THR A 152 -0.54 8.30 15.08
N LEU A 153 -0.87 9.43 14.44
CA LEU A 153 -0.91 10.74 15.12
C LEU A 153 -1.95 10.79 16.24
N ARG A 154 -3.16 10.26 15.99
CA ARG A 154 -4.21 10.18 17.03
C ARG A 154 -3.75 9.33 18.21
N ALA A 155 -3.14 8.17 17.94
CA ALA A 155 -2.62 7.29 19.00
C ALA A 155 -1.49 7.94 19.79
N CYS A 156 -0.59 8.72 19.16
CA CYS A 156 0.43 9.50 19.87
C CYS A 156 -0.17 10.48 20.89
N VAL A 157 -1.31 11.10 20.56
CA VAL A 157 -1.94 12.15 21.37
C VAL A 157 -2.88 11.57 22.42
N ALA A 158 -3.67 10.54 22.08
CA ALA A 158 -4.82 10.10 22.87
C ALA A 158 -4.88 8.58 23.12
N GLY A 159 -3.89 7.82 22.63
CA GLY A 159 -3.94 6.35 22.67
C GLY A 159 -5.11 5.79 21.86
N PHE A 160 -5.62 4.65 22.28
CA PHE A 160 -6.68 3.92 21.59
C PHE A 160 -8.09 4.16 22.14
N ARG A 161 -8.28 5.16 22.98
CA ARG A 161 -9.60 5.44 23.56
C ARG A 161 -10.61 5.86 22.50
N ASP A 162 -11.89 5.50 22.72
CA ASP A 162 -13.03 5.76 21.83
C ASP A 162 -13.67 7.16 21.98
N SER A 163 -13.33 7.88 23.06
CA SER A 163 -13.88 9.21 23.32
C SER A 163 -13.36 10.27 22.33
N PRO A 164 -14.15 11.31 22.00
CA PRO A 164 -13.72 12.41 21.17
C PRO A 164 -12.46 13.10 21.70
N LEU A 165 -11.65 13.65 20.80
CA LEU A 165 -10.50 14.45 21.16
C LEU A 165 -10.95 15.79 21.77
N THR A 166 -10.22 16.24 22.80
CA THR A 166 -10.37 17.59 23.37
C THR A 166 -9.74 18.64 22.47
N ASP A 167 -10.05 19.93 22.71
CA ASP A 167 -9.43 21.04 21.96
C ASP A 167 -7.90 21.09 22.10
N VAL A 168 -7.37 20.64 23.26
CA VAL A 168 -5.92 20.56 23.47
C VAL A 168 -5.33 19.49 22.58
N GLU A 169 -5.95 18.33 22.52
CA GLU A 169 -5.50 17.19 21.71
C GLU A 169 -5.60 17.46 20.20
N TYR A 170 -6.64 18.15 19.75
CA TYR A 170 -6.70 18.62 18.35
C TYR A 170 -5.52 19.54 18.01
N ARG A 171 -5.17 20.49 18.90
CA ARG A 171 -3.98 21.35 18.67
C ARG A 171 -2.68 20.55 18.63
N GLN A 172 -2.54 19.53 19.49
CA GLN A 172 -1.36 18.64 19.47
C GLN A 172 -1.31 17.81 18.18
N LEU A 173 -2.44 17.27 17.75
CA LEU A 173 -2.58 16.52 16.50
C LEU A 173 -2.19 17.39 15.29
N HIS A 174 -2.71 18.60 15.21
CA HIS A 174 -2.39 19.55 14.13
C HIS A 174 -0.89 19.87 14.10
N ALA A 175 -0.29 20.15 15.25
CA ALA A 175 1.15 20.44 15.33
C ALA A 175 2.00 19.24 14.86
N LEU A 176 1.61 18.01 15.20
CA LEU A 176 2.29 16.79 14.71
C LEU A 176 2.13 16.61 13.21
N LEU A 177 0.92 16.87 12.67
CA LEU A 177 0.63 16.78 11.24
C LEU A 177 1.45 17.82 10.45
N GLU A 178 1.38 19.09 10.83
CA GLU A 178 2.12 20.18 10.18
C GLU A 178 3.63 19.93 10.22
N ARG A 179 4.14 19.46 11.36
CA ARG A 179 5.55 19.09 11.48
C ARG A 179 5.91 17.95 10.53
N SER A 180 5.12 16.87 10.48
CA SER A 180 5.38 15.73 9.61
C SER A 180 5.41 16.13 8.13
N LEU A 181 4.52 17.02 7.69
CA LEU A 181 4.53 17.60 6.35
C LEU A 181 5.80 18.43 6.10
N SER A 182 6.18 19.28 7.06
CA SER A 182 7.42 20.06 7.00
C SER A 182 8.68 19.19 6.99
N ASP A 183 8.66 18.06 7.69
CA ASP A 183 9.75 17.07 7.72
C ASP A 183 9.82 16.23 6.43
N GLY A 184 8.87 16.39 5.50
CA GLY A 184 8.88 15.80 4.17
C GLY A 184 7.96 14.58 3.98
N ALA A 185 6.85 14.49 4.71
CA ALA A 185 5.80 13.53 4.36
C ALA A 185 5.27 13.83 2.95
N VAL A 186 5.17 12.80 2.10
CA VAL A 186 4.71 12.95 0.72
C VAL A 186 3.18 13.04 0.61
N GLY A 187 2.47 12.79 1.69
CA GLY A 187 1.01 12.84 1.79
C GLY A 187 0.55 12.42 3.17
N VAL A 188 -0.76 12.28 3.32
CA VAL A 188 -1.42 11.88 4.57
C VAL A 188 -2.24 10.63 4.33
N SER A 189 -2.31 9.72 5.29
CA SER A 189 -3.17 8.54 5.19
C SER A 189 -4.17 8.43 6.33
N LEU A 190 -5.33 7.86 6.03
CA LEU A 190 -6.41 7.55 6.96
C LEU A 190 -6.69 6.05 6.95
N GLY A 191 -7.06 5.52 8.11
CA GLY A 191 -7.54 4.15 8.28
C GLY A 191 -8.83 4.10 9.08
N LEU A 192 -9.93 4.59 8.49
CA LEU A 192 -11.21 4.78 9.19
C LEU A 192 -11.91 3.47 9.59
N GLY A 193 -11.47 2.33 9.07
CA GLY A 193 -11.87 1.00 9.53
C GLY A 193 -11.12 0.53 10.79
N TYR A 194 -10.01 1.19 11.16
CA TYR A 194 -9.11 0.78 12.23
C TYR A 194 -9.20 1.66 13.46
N ALA A 195 -9.05 1.06 14.66
CA ALA A 195 -8.83 1.84 15.88
C ALA A 195 -7.44 2.53 15.84
N PRO A 196 -7.29 3.78 16.31
CA PRO A 196 -8.36 4.58 16.93
C PRO A 196 -9.13 5.49 15.96
N GLU A 197 -8.86 5.49 14.65
CA GLU A 197 -9.50 6.41 13.70
C GLU A 197 -10.99 6.12 13.48
N CYS A 198 -11.41 4.86 13.60
CA CYS A 198 -12.82 4.47 13.49
C CYS A 198 -13.73 5.18 14.51
N PHE A 199 -13.16 5.71 15.60
CA PHE A 199 -13.90 6.46 16.62
C PHE A 199 -14.15 7.93 16.27
N TYR A 200 -13.64 8.44 15.16
CA TYR A 200 -14.07 9.76 14.66
C TYR A 200 -15.48 9.69 14.10
N ASP A 201 -16.33 10.66 14.46
CA ASP A 201 -17.42 11.04 13.59
C ASP A 201 -16.90 11.93 12.43
N THR A 202 -17.73 12.17 11.42
CA THR A 202 -17.32 12.94 10.23
C THR A 202 -16.88 14.36 10.59
N ARG A 203 -17.48 15.01 11.61
CA ARG A 203 -17.09 16.36 12.05
C ARG A 203 -15.73 16.36 12.73
N GLY A 204 -15.50 15.37 13.62
CA GLY A 204 -14.21 15.19 14.28
C GLY A 204 -13.11 14.87 13.28
N LEU A 205 -13.41 14.08 12.25
CA LEU A 205 -12.48 13.78 11.16
C LEU A 205 -12.11 15.05 10.37
N ILE A 206 -13.11 15.84 9.92
CA ILE A 206 -12.87 17.11 9.22
C ILE A 206 -12.02 18.03 10.08
N ARG A 207 -12.32 18.14 11.38
CA ARG A 207 -11.55 18.95 12.31
C ARG A 207 -10.11 18.45 12.45
N ALA A 208 -9.89 17.15 12.50
CA ALA A 208 -8.54 16.57 12.57
C ALA A 208 -7.71 16.90 11.33
N LEU A 209 -8.36 17.01 10.17
CA LEU A 209 -7.75 17.28 8.87
C LEU A 209 -7.73 18.77 8.49
N GLU A 210 -8.17 19.67 9.36
CA GLU A 210 -8.25 21.13 9.07
C GLU A 210 -6.94 21.73 8.52
N PRO A 211 -5.73 21.34 8.98
CA PRO A 211 -4.49 21.86 8.39
C PRO A 211 -4.30 21.52 6.90
N LEU A 212 -5.05 20.55 6.37
CA LEU A 212 -4.97 20.13 4.96
C LEU A 212 -5.92 20.91 4.04
N ARG A 213 -6.77 21.77 4.58
CA ARG A 213 -7.73 22.57 3.79
C ARG A 213 -7.00 23.39 2.73
N ARG A 214 -7.32 23.12 1.45
CA ARG A 214 -6.71 23.76 0.27
C ARG A 214 -5.18 23.66 0.20
N SER A 215 -4.60 22.65 0.85
CA SER A 215 -3.14 22.46 0.87
C SER A 215 -2.61 21.85 -0.42
N GLY A 216 -3.44 21.15 -1.19
CA GLY A 216 -3.03 20.33 -2.32
C GLY A 216 -2.34 19.01 -1.89
N VAL A 217 -2.22 18.73 -0.60
CA VAL A 217 -1.67 17.48 -0.08
C VAL A 217 -2.67 16.35 -0.28
N THR A 218 -2.25 15.25 -0.87
CA THR A 218 -3.12 14.09 -1.09
C THR A 218 -3.39 13.35 0.21
N ILE A 219 -4.68 13.05 0.45
CA ILE A 219 -5.16 12.18 1.53
C ILE A 219 -5.50 10.82 0.92
N ALA A 220 -4.75 9.77 1.25
CA ALA A 220 -5.09 8.39 0.92
C ALA A 220 -5.94 7.77 2.04
N VAL A 221 -7.04 7.08 1.71
CA VAL A 221 -7.98 6.64 2.75
C VAL A 221 -8.43 5.18 2.57
N HIS A 222 -8.15 4.36 3.59
CA HIS A 222 -8.91 3.16 3.87
C HIS A 222 -10.25 3.59 4.48
N MET A 223 -11.34 3.37 3.76
CA MET A 223 -12.66 3.85 4.15
C MET A 223 -13.16 3.19 5.44
N ARG A 224 -14.16 3.81 6.09
CA ARG A 224 -14.75 3.34 7.35
C ARG A 224 -15.35 1.95 7.26
N GLN A 225 -15.90 1.61 6.12
CA GLN A 225 -16.42 0.30 5.77
C GLN A 225 -16.17 0.02 4.29
N GLU A 226 -15.84 -1.21 3.99
CA GLU A 226 -15.64 -1.71 2.63
C GLU A 226 -16.63 -2.87 2.32
N GLY A 227 -17.49 -3.23 3.29
CA GLY A 227 -18.55 -4.21 3.18
C GLY A 227 -19.91 -3.59 2.87
N ASP A 228 -20.92 -3.90 3.69
CA ASP A 228 -22.31 -3.47 3.46
C ASP A 228 -22.51 -1.94 3.51
N GLY A 229 -21.69 -1.25 4.30
CA GLY A 229 -21.72 0.21 4.43
C GLY A 229 -20.80 0.95 3.44
N VAL A 230 -20.21 0.28 2.45
CA VAL A 230 -19.19 0.87 1.57
C VAL A 230 -19.67 2.10 0.81
N ALA A 231 -20.92 2.13 0.36
CA ALA A 231 -21.48 3.29 -0.36
C ALA A 231 -21.63 4.51 0.57
N ASP A 232 -21.99 4.31 1.85
CA ASP A 232 -22.10 5.39 2.82
C ASP A 232 -20.70 5.88 3.25
N ALA A 233 -19.74 4.98 3.41
CA ALA A 233 -18.34 5.33 3.65
C ALA A 233 -17.75 6.16 2.51
N LEU A 234 -18.07 5.83 1.25
CA LEU A 234 -17.66 6.65 0.11
C LEU A 234 -18.35 8.03 0.14
N ARG A 235 -19.65 8.12 0.48
CA ARG A 235 -20.35 9.41 0.64
C ARG A 235 -19.70 10.28 1.71
N GLU A 236 -19.28 9.70 2.84
CA GLU A 236 -18.50 10.39 3.88
C GLU A 236 -17.24 11.00 3.29
N MET A 237 -16.45 10.22 2.54
CA MET A 237 -15.20 10.73 1.96
C MET A 237 -15.42 11.80 0.88
N LEU A 238 -16.47 11.67 0.08
CA LEU A 238 -16.86 12.73 -0.87
C LEU A 238 -17.26 14.04 -0.14
N ALA A 239 -17.89 13.94 1.03
CA ALA A 239 -18.21 15.11 1.85
C ALA A 239 -16.96 15.75 2.46
N VAL A 240 -16.03 14.94 2.97
CA VAL A 240 -14.72 15.38 3.48
C VAL A 240 -13.92 16.08 2.38
N ALA A 241 -13.82 15.48 1.19
CA ALA A 241 -13.11 16.05 0.04
C ALA A 241 -13.68 17.42 -0.37
N ARG A 242 -15.02 17.57 -0.40
CA ARG A 242 -15.68 18.86 -0.69
C ARG A 242 -15.40 19.92 0.37
N GLU A 243 -15.46 19.52 1.64
CA GLU A 243 -15.29 20.47 2.76
C GLU A 243 -13.84 20.95 2.86
N LEU A 244 -12.88 20.08 2.66
CA LEU A 244 -11.45 20.41 2.76
C LEU A 244 -10.86 20.99 1.47
N ASP A 245 -11.51 20.78 0.31
CA ASP A 245 -11.01 21.20 -1.00
C ASP A 245 -9.54 20.76 -1.21
N THR A 246 -9.30 19.45 -1.03
CA THR A 246 -7.97 18.82 -1.13
C THR A 246 -8.08 17.47 -1.86
N PRO A 247 -6.99 17.00 -2.55
CA PRO A 247 -7.00 15.73 -3.27
C PRO A 247 -7.25 14.53 -2.34
N VAL A 248 -8.15 13.62 -2.73
CA VAL A 248 -8.43 12.37 -2.00
C VAL A 248 -8.23 11.15 -2.89
N GLU A 249 -7.45 10.18 -2.42
CA GLU A 249 -7.23 8.86 -3.01
C GLU A 249 -7.99 7.81 -2.20
N ILE A 250 -9.00 7.17 -2.80
CA ILE A 250 -9.70 6.05 -2.15
C ILE A 250 -8.82 4.82 -2.30
N SER A 251 -8.24 4.39 -1.20
CA SER A 251 -7.29 3.28 -1.13
C SER A 251 -7.96 1.95 -1.45
N HIS A 252 -7.26 1.08 -2.20
CA HIS A 252 -7.61 -0.33 -2.48
C HIS A 252 -9.11 -0.56 -2.66
N LEU A 253 -9.76 0.24 -3.53
CA LEU A 253 -11.20 0.22 -3.75
C LEU A 253 -11.73 -1.21 -3.96
N LYS A 254 -12.69 -1.63 -3.16
CA LYS A 254 -13.29 -2.96 -3.19
C LYS A 254 -14.68 -2.96 -2.56
N ALA A 255 -15.36 -4.10 -2.69
CA ALA A 255 -16.61 -4.40 -1.95
C ALA A 255 -16.51 -5.78 -1.30
N ILE A 256 -16.36 -5.81 0.03
CA ILE A 256 -16.20 -7.03 0.81
C ILE A 256 -17.55 -7.76 0.95
N GLY A 257 -17.51 -9.08 0.73
CA GLY A 257 -18.65 -9.97 0.99
C GLY A 257 -19.47 -10.32 -0.24
N LYS A 258 -19.84 -11.59 -0.34
CA LYS A 258 -20.52 -12.19 -1.51
C LYS A 258 -21.78 -11.43 -1.95
N ARG A 259 -22.53 -10.85 -1.00
CA ARG A 259 -23.76 -10.08 -1.30
C ARG A 259 -23.48 -8.71 -1.93
N ASN A 260 -22.26 -8.19 -1.79
CA ASN A 260 -21.84 -6.90 -2.32
C ASN A 260 -21.13 -7.01 -3.69
N TRP A 261 -20.61 -8.21 -4.00
CA TRP A 261 -19.91 -8.46 -5.25
C TRP A 261 -20.78 -8.17 -6.47
N ARG A 262 -20.20 -7.55 -7.48
CA ARG A 262 -20.82 -7.15 -8.76
C ARG A 262 -21.97 -6.13 -8.60
N ARG A 263 -22.19 -5.59 -7.40
CA ARG A 263 -23.24 -4.59 -7.11
C ARG A 263 -22.67 -3.28 -6.60
N ALA A 264 -21.86 -3.32 -5.54
CA ALA A 264 -21.39 -2.11 -4.90
C ALA A 264 -20.27 -1.41 -5.70
N VAL A 265 -19.36 -2.15 -6.35
CA VAL A 265 -18.29 -1.54 -7.16
C VAL A 265 -18.84 -0.69 -8.30
N PRO A 266 -19.79 -1.15 -9.16
CA PRO A 266 -20.38 -0.29 -10.18
C PRO A 266 -21.05 0.98 -9.62
N GLU A 267 -21.73 0.91 -8.46
CA GLU A 267 -22.32 2.08 -7.79
C GLU A 267 -21.22 3.06 -7.36
N MET A 268 -20.17 2.59 -6.69
CA MET A 268 -19.05 3.43 -6.25
C MET A 268 -18.33 4.09 -7.42
N LEU A 269 -18.06 3.37 -8.51
CA LEU A 269 -17.43 3.92 -9.72
C LEU A 269 -18.29 5.02 -10.35
N ALA A 270 -19.62 4.85 -10.36
CA ALA A 270 -20.54 5.89 -10.82
C ALA A 270 -20.50 7.14 -9.91
N MET A 271 -20.43 6.95 -8.57
CA MET A 271 -20.30 8.05 -7.61
C MET A 271 -18.98 8.82 -7.79
N LEU A 272 -17.86 8.12 -7.91
CA LEU A 272 -16.54 8.72 -8.16
C LEU A 272 -16.52 9.48 -9.50
N THR A 273 -17.07 8.88 -10.56
CA THR A 273 -17.14 9.51 -11.88
C THR A 273 -17.93 10.82 -11.81
N ARG A 274 -19.09 10.83 -11.13
CA ARG A 274 -19.91 12.03 -10.94
C ARG A 274 -19.15 13.10 -10.14
N ALA A 275 -18.52 12.71 -9.03
CA ALA A 275 -17.78 13.64 -8.19
C ALA A 275 -16.65 14.33 -8.97
N ARG A 276 -15.93 13.58 -9.82
CA ARG A 276 -14.90 14.14 -10.72
C ARG A 276 -15.49 15.09 -11.77
N GLN A 277 -16.64 14.78 -12.35
CA GLN A 277 -17.36 15.67 -13.27
C GLN A 277 -17.82 16.96 -12.59
N GLU A 278 -18.11 16.91 -11.30
CA GLU A 278 -18.42 18.07 -10.44
C GLU A 278 -17.16 18.85 -10.03
N GLY A 279 -15.96 18.41 -10.42
CA GLY A 279 -14.69 19.10 -10.19
C GLY A 279 -13.94 18.67 -8.93
N LEU A 280 -14.37 17.61 -8.21
CA LEU A 280 -13.60 17.08 -7.09
C LEU A 280 -12.33 16.39 -7.59
N ASP A 281 -11.21 16.66 -6.93
CA ASP A 281 -9.98 15.92 -7.15
C ASP A 281 -9.98 14.63 -6.32
N ILE A 282 -10.65 13.61 -6.86
CA ILE A 282 -10.76 12.30 -6.25
C ILE A 282 -10.34 11.21 -7.23
N ALA A 283 -9.61 10.21 -6.75
CA ALA A 283 -9.18 9.04 -7.50
C ALA A 283 -9.23 7.79 -6.59
N CYS A 284 -8.84 6.66 -7.11
CA CYS A 284 -8.76 5.42 -6.33
C CYS A 284 -7.58 4.58 -6.76
N ASP A 285 -7.23 3.59 -5.96
CA ASP A 285 -6.26 2.58 -6.31
C ASP A 285 -6.80 1.16 -6.11
N VAL A 286 -6.12 0.16 -6.65
CA VAL A 286 -6.53 -1.25 -6.60
C VAL A 286 -5.34 -2.18 -6.74
N TYR A 287 -5.36 -3.30 -6.01
CA TYR A 287 -4.44 -4.41 -6.21
C TYR A 287 -5.14 -5.58 -6.94
N PRO A 288 -4.41 -6.35 -7.78
CA PRO A 288 -5.02 -7.31 -8.71
C PRO A 288 -5.23 -8.71 -8.09
N TYR A 289 -5.74 -8.77 -6.85
CA TYR A 289 -6.00 -10.03 -6.15
C TYR A 289 -7.36 -10.03 -5.45
N PRO A 290 -8.07 -11.18 -5.44
CA PRO A 290 -9.35 -11.29 -4.73
C PRO A 290 -9.20 -11.40 -3.20
N ALA A 291 -7.98 -11.64 -2.70
CA ALA A 291 -7.68 -11.69 -1.28
C ALA A 291 -7.01 -10.41 -0.79
N GLY A 292 -7.28 -10.05 0.46
CA GLY A 292 -6.64 -8.99 1.21
C GLY A 292 -5.69 -9.52 2.28
N SER A 293 -5.03 -8.63 3.01
CA SER A 293 -4.25 -8.96 4.20
C SER A 293 -4.21 -7.76 5.12
N THR A 294 -4.55 -7.99 6.39
CA THR A 294 -4.51 -7.00 7.47
C THR A 294 -4.34 -7.66 8.84
N GLN A 295 -4.49 -6.90 9.92
CA GLN A 295 -4.46 -7.44 11.29
C GLN A 295 -5.66 -8.37 11.53
N LEU A 296 -5.44 -9.52 12.16
CA LEU A 296 -6.54 -10.46 12.49
C LEU A 296 -7.56 -9.85 13.46
N ILE A 297 -7.17 -8.90 14.31
CA ILE A 297 -8.09 -8.19 15.23
C ILE A 297 -9.15 -7.37 14.48
N HIS A 298 -8.96 -7.07 13.20
CA HIS A 298 -9.95 -6.33 12.40
C HIS A 298 -11.26 -7.11 12.21
N VAL A 299 -11.27 -8.42 12.44
CA VAL A 299 -12.50 -9.24 12.48
C VAL A 299 -13.39 -8.92 13.69
N LEU A 300 -12.81 -8.32 14.76
CA LEU A 300 -13.50 -8.03 16.01
C LEU A 300 -14.18 -6.66 15.99
N PRO A 301 -15.31 -6.48 16.71
CA PRO A 301 -15.95 -5.18 16.82
C PRO A 301 -14.98 -4.13 17.41
N PRO A 302 -14.88 -2.94 16.80
CA PRO A 302 -13.83 -1.95 17.12
C PRO A 302 -13.94 -1.39 18.54
N GLU A 303 -15.12 -1.35 19.14
CA GLU A 303 -15.34 -0.88 20.52
C GLU A 303 -14.55 -1.69 21.56
N PHE A 304 -14.25 -2.96 21.29
CA PHE A 304 -13.43 -3.79 22.19
C PHE A 304 -11.94 -3.51 22.06
N GLN A 305 -11.52 -2.77 21.04
CA GLN A 305 -10.13 -2.36 20.81
C GLN A 305 -9.79 -1.02 21.51
N ALA A 306 -10.80 -0.33 22.08
CA ALA A 306 -10.65 1.00 22.69
C ALA A 306 -9.64 1.09 23.85
N GLY A 307 -9.29 -0.04 24.47
CA GLY A 307 -8.28 -0.12 25.52
C GLY A 307 -6.90 -0.58 25.04
N GLY A 308 -6.71 -0.72 23.71
CA GLY A 308 -5.47 -1.25 23.14
C GLY A 308 -5.32 -2.76 23.19
N MET A 309 -4.17 -3.26 22.71
CA MET A 309 -3.93 -4.70 22.48
C MET A 309 -3.93 -5.53 23.76
N GLU A 310 -3.38 -5.01 24.86
CA GLU A 310 -3.34 -5.74 26.15
C GLU A 310 -4.73 -5.90 26.75
N ALA A 311 -5.54 -4.84 26.73
CA ALA A 311 -6.92 -4.87 27.21
C ALA A 311 -7.78 -5.82 26.36
N LEU A 312 -7.60 -5.80 25.04
CA LEU A 312 -8.27 -6.71 24.12
C LEU A 312 -7.88 -8.17 24.41
N ALA A 313 -6.60 -8.48 24.53
CA ALA A 313 -6.12 -9.82 24.84
C ALA A 313 -6.66 -10.31 26.20
N ALA A 314 -6.78 -9.43 27.20
CA ALA A 314 -7.40 -9.75 28.50
C ALA A 314 -8.91 -10.02 28.34
N ALA A 315 -9.63 -9.22 27.56
CA ALA A 315 -11.05 -9.42 27.26
C ALA A 315 -11.30 -10.77 26.55
N LEU A 316 -10.42 -11.17 25.66
CA LEU A 316 -10.50 -12.45 24.96
C LEU A 316 -10.21 -13.68 25.86
N ARG A 317 -9.63 -13.47 27.05
CA ARG A 317 -9.46 -14.53 28.09
C ARG A 317 -10.61 -14.58 29.09
N ASP A 318 -11.41 -13.52 29.19
CA ASP A 318 -12.55 -13.43 30.12
C ASP A 318 -13.81 -14.03 29.47
N PRO A 319 -14.43 -15.09 30.05
CA PRO A 319 -15.61 -15.73 29.46
C PRO A 319 -16.81 -14.80 29.26
N VAL A 320 -17.01 -13.81 30.14
CA VAL A 320 -18.12 -12.86 30.04
C VAL A 320 -17.89 -11.91 28.85
N ARG A 321 -16.68 -11.35 28.77
CA ARG A 321 -16.32 -10.45 27.66
C ARG A 321 -16.32 -11.18 26.33
N ARG A 322 -15.84 -12.43 26.27
CA ARG A 322 -15.94 -13.27 25.04
C ARG A 322 -17.38 -13.42 24.56
N ALA A 323 -18.31 -13.69 25.48
CA ALA A 323 -19.73 -13.82 25.13
C ALA A 323 -20.30 -12.50 24.58
N ASP A 324 -19.87 -11.36 25.10
CA ASP A 324 -20.27 -10.05 24.57
C ASP A 324 -19.69 -9.79 23.17
N ILE A 325 -18.39 -10.05 22.97
CA ILE A 325 -17.74 -9.95 21.65
C ILE A 325 -18.44 -10.85 20.64
N ARG A 326 -18.64 -12.11 20.98
CA ARG A 326 -19.32 -13.10 20.13
C ARG A 326 -20.71 -12.62 19.72
N ARG A 327 -21.54 -12.19 20.68
CA ARG A 327 -22.89 -11.70 20.39
C ARG A 327 -22.88 -10.52 19.39
N ARG A 328 -21.91 -9.59 19.52
CA ARG A 328 -21.74 -8.50 18.56
C ARG A 328 -21.34 -9.03 17.18
N MET A 329 -20.37 -9.95 17.10
CA MET A 329 -19.95 -10.54 15.83
C MET A 329 -21.07 -11.35 15.13
N GLU A 330 -21.95 -12.01 15.89
CA GLU A 330 -23.07 -12.80 15.33
C GLU A 330 -24.20 -11.94 14.75
N THR A 331 -24.37 -10.69 15.22
CA THR A 331 -25.59 -9.92 14.95
C THR A 331 -25.38 -8.53 14.39
N ALA A 332 -24.22 -7.90 14.61
CA ALA A 332 -24.03 -6.51 14.28
C ALA A 332 -23.63 -6.26 12.82
N ALA A 333 -24.21 -5.21 12.25
CA ALA A 333 -23.93 -4.72 10.89
C ALA A 333 -23.43 -3.26 10.87
N ASP A 334 -23.18 -2.68 12.05
CA ASP A 334 -22.74 -1.29 12.21
C ASP A 334 -21.19 -1.12 12.18
N PHE A 335 -20.46 -2.22 12.01
CA PHE A 335 -19.03 -2.24 11.71
C PHE A 335 -18.73 -3.20 10.55
N GLU A 336 -17.51 -3.23 10.04
CA GLU A 336 -17.08 -4.16 9.01
C GLU A 336 -16.92 -5.57 9.59
N ASN A 337 -18.03 -6.30 9.62
CA ASN A 337 -18.09 -7.63 10.21
C ASN A 337 -17.61 -8.69 9.21
N ILE A 338 -16.29 -8.81 9.06
CA ILE A 338 -15.66 -9.72 8.09
C ILE A 338 -16.15 -11.16 8.26
N SER A 339 -16.31 -11.62 9.52
CA SER A 339 -16.79 -12.99 9.76
C SER A 339 -18.19 -13.28 9.19
N LEU A 340 -19.10 -12.30 9.18
CA LEU A 340 -20.41 -12.42 8.55
C LEU A 340 -20.38 -12.14 7.03
N LEU A 341 -19.46 -11.30 6.57
CA LEU A 341 -19.36 -10.92 5.17
C LEU A 341 -18.79 -12.04 4.31
N VAL A 342 -17.78 -12.76 4.80
CA VAL A 342 -17.06 -13.77 4.01
C VAL A 342 -17.06 -15.18 4.63
N GLY A 343 -17.30 -15.32 5.94
CA GLY A 343 -17.26 -16.58 6.66
C GLY A 343 -15.85 -16.98 7.12
N PHE A 344 -15.77 -17.81 8.16
CA PHE A 344 -14.50 -18.31 8.71
C PHE A 344 -13.71 -19.21 7.75
N GLU A 345 -14.38 -19.76 6.74
CA GLU A 345 -13.75 -20.53 5.64
C GLU A 345 -12.89 -19.68 4.71
N ASN A 346 -12.99 -18.35 4.79
CA ASN A 346 -12.24 -17.41 3.97
C ASN A 346 -11.24 -16.56 4.78
N ILE A 347 -11.08 -16.78 6.07
CA ILE A 347 -10.16 -16.06 6.96
C ILE A 347 -9.02 -17.00 7.34
N ARG A 348 -7.77 -16.63 6.99
CA ARG A 348 -6.54 -17.41 7.25
C ARG A 348 -5.61 -16.61 8.17
N PRO A 349 -5.50 -16.98 9.45
CA PRO A 349 -4.48 -16.38 10.33
C PRO A 349 -3.07 -16.59 9.78
N THR A 350 -2.26 -15.55 9.88
CA THR A 350 -0.85 -15.55 9.50
C THR A 350 -0.01 -14.82 10.54
N SER A 351 1.31 -14.88 10.42
CA SER A 351 2.24 -14.25 11.37
C SER A 351 2.09 -14.78 12.78
N LEU A 352 1.85 -16.08 12.92
CA LEU A 352 1.68 -16.75 14.19
C LEU A 352 3.05 -16.97 14.87
N ARG A 353 3.31 -16.22 15.94
CA ARG A 353 4.62 -16.20 16.63
C ARG A 353 4.76 -17.34 17.63
N GLN A 354 3.65 -17.81 18.24
CA GLN A 354 3.69 -18.88 19.23
C GLN A 354 3.99 -20.24 18.59
N PRO A 355 5.00 -20.99 19.07
CA PRO A 355 5.41 -22.27 18.46
C PRO A 355 4.25 -23.26 18.27
N ARG A 356 3.29 -23.30 19.20
CA ARG A 356 2.12 -24.18 19.16
C ARG A 356 1.14 -23.83 18.03
N ASN A 357 1.13 -22.57 17.57
CA ASN A 357 0.19 -22.08 16.56
C ASN A 357 0.79 -22.07 15.16
N ARG A 358 2.12 -22.15 15.01
CA ARG A 358 2.79 -22.09 13.70
C ARG A 358 2.30 -23.14 12.70
N GLY A 359 1.86 -24.30 13.18
CA GLY A 359 1.27 -25.35 12.33
C GLY A 359 -0.10 -25.00 11.72
N PHE A 360 -0.69 -23.89 12.13
CA PHE A 360 -1.96 -23.38 11.60
C PHE A 360 -1.78 -22.33 10.49
N GLU A 361 -0.58 -21.85 10.26
CA GLU A 361 -0.30 -20.89 9.19
C GLU A 361 -0.87 -21.37 7.85
N GLY A 362 -1.63 -20.48 7.17
CA GLY A 362 -2.25 -20.79 5.87
C GLY A 362 -3.51 -21.64 5.91
N LYS A 363 -3.92 -22.18 7.08
CA LYS A 363 -5.24 -22.81 7.27
C LYS A 363 -6.29 -21.74 7.56
N THR A 364 -7.53 -21.99 7.17
CA THR A 364 -8.64 -21.11 7.56
C THR A 364 -9.00 -21.28 9.04
N VAL A 365 -9.66 -20.28 9.62
CA VAL A 365 -10.18 -20.39 11.00
C VAL A 365 -11.10 -21.59 11.14
N LEU A 366 -11.91 -21.90 10.10
CA LEU A 366 -12.79 -23.07 10.09
C LEU A 366 -11.99 -24.39 10.11
N GLU A 367 -10.96 -24.55 9.26
CA GLU A 367 -10.09 -25.74 9.23
C GLU A 367 -9.34 -25.95 10.56
N ILE A 368 -8.93 -24.84 11.22
CA ILE A 368 -8.28 -24.89 12.54
C ILE A 368 -9.30 -25.35 13.58
N ALA A 369 -10.52 -24.80 13.57
CA ALA A 369 -11.60 -25.16 14.49
C ALA A 369 -11.94 -26.66 14.39
N GLU A 370 -12.08 -27.18 13.16
CA GLU A 370 -12.29 -28.61 12.91
C GLU A 370 -11.14 -29.46 13.43
N THR A 371 -9.89 -29.03 13.20
CA THR A 371 -8.69 -29.75 13.69
C THR A 371 -8.67 -29.82 15.22
N LEU A 372 -9.12 -28.76 15.91
CA LEU A 372 -9.12 -28.65 17.35
C LEU A 372 -10.41 -29.21 18.01
N GLY A 373 -11.45 -29.53 17.21
CA GLY A 373 -12.76 -29.91 17.70
C GLY A 373 -13.45 -28.79 18.49
N LYS A 374 -13.26 -27.52 18.06
CA LYS A 374 -13.76 -26.32 18.70
C LYS A 374 -14.70 -25.54 17.81
N ASP A 375 -15.48 -24.65 18.41
CA ASP A 375 -16.27 -23.64 17.69
C ASP A 375 -15.34 -22.61 17.00
N PRO A 376 -15.65 -22.11 15.79
CA PRO A 376 -14.82 -21.15 15.07
C PRO A 376 -14.59 -19.82 15.81
N TYR A 377 -15.59 -19.29 16.52
CA TYR A 377 -15.42 -18.08 17.34
C TYR A 377 -14.43 -18.31 18.48
N ASP A 378 -14.57 -19.42 19.20
CA ASP A 378 -13.67 -19.78 20.28
C ASP A 378 -12.24 -20.02 19.76
N THR A 379 -12.10 -20.62 18.58
CA THR A 379 -10.81 -20.81 17.91
C THR A 379 -10.15 -19.48 17.59
N LEU A 380 -10.88 -18.54 16.98
CA LEU A 380 -10.40 -17.19 16.69
C LEU A 380 -9.97 -16.45 17.96
N PHE A 381 -10.79 -16.49 19.01
CA PHE A 381 -10.50 -15.82 20.28
C PHE A 381 -9.28 -16.40 21.00
N ASP A 382 -9.14 -17.72 21.00
CA ASP A 382 -7.98 -18.39 21.58
C ASP A 382 -6.70 -18.02 20.82
N LEU A 383 -6.70 -18.07 19.48
CA LEU A 383 -5.56 -17.66 18.67
C LEU A 383 -5.16 -16.21 18.96
N LEU A 384 -6.11 -15.27 18.93
CA LEU A 384 -5.83 -13.87 19.22
C LEU A 384 -5.30 -13.66 20.65
N ALA A 385 -5.89 -14.32 21.65
CA ALA A 385 -5.45 -14.22 23.04
C ALA A 385 -4.03 -14.80 23.24
N GLU A 386 -3.72 -15.91 22.56
CA GLU A 386 -2.42 -16.58 22.62
C GLU A 386 -1.33 -15.81 21.91
N GLU A 387 -1.64 -15.18 20.78
CA GLU A 387 -0.72 -14.31 20.01
C GLU A 387 -0.67 -12.87 20.57
N ASN A 388 -1.31 -12.59 21.72
CA ASN A 388 -1.44 -11.23 22.28
C ASN A 388 -1.96 -10.21 21.25
N CYS A 389 -2.92 -10.63 20.43
CA CYS A 389 -3.53 -9.86 19.35
C CYS A 389 -2.58 -9.43 18.22
N ALA A 390 -1.37 -9.96 18.15
CA ALA A 390 -0.33 -9.56 17.19
C ALA A 390 -0.29 -10.46 15.92
N ALA A 391 -1.38 -11.14 15.60
CA ALA A 391 -1.51 -11.92 14.37
C ALA A 391 -2.06 -11.08 13.21
N SER A 392 -1.65 -11.44 12.00
CA SER A 392 -2.21 -10.94 10.75
C SER A 392 -3.16 -11.96 10.13
N MET A 393 -3.84 -11.62 9.05
CA MET A 393 -4.66 -12.53 8.28
C MET A 393 -4.50 -12.30 6.77
N ILE A 394 -4.83 -13.33 6.01
CA ILE A 394 -5.17 -13.25 4.59
C ILE A 394 -6.62 -13.70 4.46
N ASP A 395 -7.44 -12.89 3.80
CA ASP A 395 -8.86 -13.15 3.64
C ASP A 395 -9.32 -12.99 2.19
N THR A 396 -10.23 -13.88 1.75
CA THR A 396 -10.80 -13.79 0.40
C THR A 396 -12.05 -12.92 0.46
N ILE A 397 -11.91 -11.68 0.01
CA ILE A 397 -12.88 -10.60 0.26
C ILE A 397 -13.48 -9.99 -1.00
N ASN A 398 -12.85 -10.16 -2.17
CA ASN A 398 -13.17 -9.42 -3.38
C ASN A 398 -13.53 -10.36 -4.54
N HIS A 399 -14.15 -9.83 -5.59
CA HIS A 399 -14.51 -10.54 -6.81
C HIS A 399 -13.62 -10.11 -7.98
N GLU A 400 -13.15 -11.07 -8.80
CA GLU A 400 -12.22 -10.80 -9.91
C GLU A 400 -12.77 -9.79 -10.92
N GLU A 401 -14.07 -9.88 -11.26
CA GLU A 401 -14.69 -8.94 -12.21
C GLU A 401 -14.86 -7.53 -11.63
N ASP A 402 -14.96 -7.39 -10.30
CA ASP A 402 -14.96 -6.08 -9.65
C ASP A 402 -13.58 -5.43 -9.77
N ILE A 403 -12.51 -6.22 -9.63
CA ILE A 403 -11.13 -5.77 -9.89
C ILE A 403 -10.99 -5.30 -11.34
N ASP A 404 -11.52 -6.08 -12.31
CA ASP A 404 -11.51 -5.70 -13.74
C ASP A 404 -12.18 -4.35 -13.97
N ASP A 405 -13.35 -4.13 -13.36
CA ASP A 405 -14.10 -2.88 -13.53
C ASP A 405 -13.34 -1.68 -12.94
N ILE A 406 -12.69 -1.85 -11.77
CA ILE A 406 -11.86 -0.80 -11.17
C ILE A 406 -10.61 -0.54 -12.02
N LEU A 407 -9.96 -1.57 -12.55
CA LEU A 407 -8.80 -1.41 -13.43
C LEU A 407 -9.12 -0.64 -14.71
N ARG A 408 -10.34 -0.75 -15.25
CA ARG A 408 -10.76 -0.09 -16.50
C ARG A 408 -11.00 1.42 -16.36
N VAL A 409 -11.34 1.93 -15.16
CA VAL A 409 -11.58 3.38 -15.02
C VAL A 409 -10.28 4.18 -15.15
N PRO A 410 -10.30 5.37 -15.79
CA PRO A 410 -9.08 6.10 -16.11
C PRO A 410 -8.38 6.72 -14.88
N PHE A 411 -9.07 6.79 -13.74
CA PHE A 411 -8.61 7.41 -12.50
C PHE A 411 -8.23 6.40 -11.41
N SER A 412 -8.08 5.12 -11.74
CA SER A 412 -7.54 4.11 -10.80
C SER A 412 -6.05 3.92 -11.00
N SER A 413 -5.26 3.93 -9.93
CA SER A 413 -3.85 3.55 -9.92
C SER A 413 -3.69 2.08 -9.52
N ILE A 414 -2.59 1.47 -9.93
CA ILE A 414 -2.24 0.10 -9.56
C ILE A 414 -1.29 0.15 -8.36
N ILE A 415 -1.63 -0.62 -7.32
CA ILE A 415 -0.86 -0.69 -6.07
C ILE A 415 -0.68 -2.14 -5.63
N SER A 416 0.24 -2.39 -4.70
CA SER A 416 0.39 -3.71 -4.11
C SER A 416 -0.38 -3.89 -2.80
N ASP A 417 -0.51 -2.85 -2.01
CA ASP A 417 -0.99 -2.92 -0.62
C ASP A 417 -0.19 -3.93 0.23
N ALA A 418 1.13 -4.03 -0.07
CA ALA A 418 2.02 -4.99 0.54
C ALA A 418 2.24 -4.71 2.03
N THR A 419 2.13 -5.76 2.85
CA THR A 419 2.38 -5.75 4.30
C THR A 419 3.64 -6.53 4.62
N TYR A 420 4.37 -6.13 5.67
CA TYR A 420 5.68 -6.70 6.03
C TYR A 420 5.74 -7.09 7.50
N PRO A 421 4.92 -8.06 7.95
CA PRO A 421 5.11 -8.65 9.27
C PRO A 421 6.47 -9.37 9.34
N ASP A 422 7.05 -9.44 10.55
CA ASP A 422 8.39 -10.02 10.72
C ASP A 422 8.48 -11.52 10.47
N SER A 423 7.36 -12.22 10.42
CA SER A 423 7.32 -13.67 10.23
C SER A 423 5.98 -14.14 9.67
N GLY A 424 5.95 -15.38 9.21
CA GLY A 424 4.76 -16.05 8.73
C GLY A 424 4.53 -15.91 7.23
N LEU A 425 3.37 -16.40 6.77
CA LEU A 425 3.00 -16.42 5.36
C LEU A 425 2.66 -15.01 4.87
N LEU A 426 3.41 -14.51 3.89
CA LEU A 426 3.12 -13.25 3.23
C LEU A 426 2.06 -13.40 2.14
N HIS A 427 1.29 -12.34 1.92
CA HIS A 427 0.38 -12.29 0.77
C HIS A 427 1.18 -12.18 -0.53
N ARG A 428 0.76 -12.89 -1.60
CA ARG A 428 1.36 -12.86 -2.96
C ARG A 428 1.58 -11.46 -3.52
N ARG A 429 0.75 -10.48 -3.12
CA ARG A 429 0.82 -9.10 -3.62
C ARG A 429 2.16 -8.42 -3.37
N VAL A 430 2.95 -8.91 -2.41
CA VAL A 430 4.33 -8.43 -2.15
C VAL A 430 5.24 -8.72 -3.34
N TYR A 431 5.10 -9.89 -3.95
CA TYR A 431 6.06 -10.42 -4.93
C TYR A 431 5.59 -10.36 -6.37
N GLY A 432 4.27 -10.28 -6.63
CA GLY A 432 3.73 -10.51 -7.97
C GLY A 432 2.86 -9.40 -8.56
N THR A 433 2.44 -8.40 -7.81
CA THR A 433 1.40 -7.43 -8.23
C THR A 433 1.64 -6.83 -9.61
N PHE A 434 2.80 -6.22 -9.85
CA PHE A 434 3.07 -5.48 -11.09
C PHE A 434 3.31 -6.43 -12.26
N SER A 435 3.96 -7.56 -12.02
CA SER A 435 4.12 -8.62 -13.02
C SER A 435 2.78 -9.27 -13.39
N ARG A 436 1.88 -9.47 -12.40
CA ARG A 436 0.52 -9.97 -12.63
C ARG A 436 -0.30 -9.03 -13.54
N ILE A 437 -0.17 -7.72 -13.35
CA ILE A 437 -0.81 -6.75 -14.24
C ILE A 437 -0.35 -6.97 -15.69
N LEU A 438 0.96 -7.03 -15.92
CA LEU A 438 1.53 -7.19 -17.26
C LEU A 438 1.21 -8.56 -17.86
N GLU A 439 1.37 -9.64 -17.10
CA GLU A 439 1.12 -10.99 -17.57
C GLU A 439 -0.37 -11.31 -17.70
N THR A 440 -1.14 -11.09 -16.65
CA THR A 440 -2.54 -11.56 -16.57
C THR A 440 -3.49 -10.56 -17.17
N TYR A 441 -3.42 -9.28 -16.76
CA TYR A 441 -4.44 -8.29 -17.16
C TYR A 441 -4.14 -7.62 -18.50
N VAL A 442 -2.87 -7.56 -18.92
CA VAL A 442 -2.51 -7.06 -20.28
C VAL A 442 -2.43 -8.22 -21.26
N ARG A 443 -1.48 -9.17 -21.05
CA ARG A 443 -1.14 -10.19 -22.06
C ARG A 443 -2.21 -11.28 -22.20
N LYS A 444 -2.69 -11.87 -21.08
CA LYS A 444 -3.59 -13.03 -21.12
C LYS A 444 -5.06 -12.66 -21.24
N ARG A 445 -5.53 -11.67 -20.47
CA ARG A 445 -6.97 -11.33 -20.38
C ARG A 445 -7.37 -10.09 -21.19
N SER A 446 -6.41 -9.26 -21.57
CA SER A 446 -6.64 -8.00 -22.31
C SER A 446 -7.64 -7.06 -21.61
N VAL A 447 -7.61 -7.00 -20.28
CA VAL A 447 -8.41 -6.08 -19.47
C VAL A 447 -7.91 -4.66 -19.62
N LEU A 448 -6.58 -4.49 -19.74
CA LEU A 448 -5.88 -3.24 -19.98
C LEU A 448 -5.05 -3.32 -21.25
N THR A 449 -4.86 -2.18 -21.93
CA THR A 449 -3.79 -2.04 -22.91
C THR A 449 -2.44 -1.85 -22.19
N LEU A 450 -1.33 -2.20 -22.85
CA LEU A 450 -0.01 -1.98 -22.24
C LEU A 450 0.27 -0.49 -21.94
N PRO A 451 -0.05 0.48 -22.83
CA PRO A 451 0.09 1.90 -22.52
C PRO A 451 -0.72 2.34 -21.29
N ASP A 452 -1.97 1.87 -21.14
CA ASP A 452 -2.80 2.19 -19.97
C ASP A 452 -2.22 1.60 -18.68
N ALA A 453 -1.79 0.34 -18.71
CA ALA A 453 -1.17 -0.32 -17.57
C ALA A 453 0.10 0.45 -17.12
N VAL A 454 0.98 0.79 -18.07
CA VAL A 454 2.19 1.59 -17.79
C VAL A 454 1.82 2.94 -17.18
N ARG A 455 0.84 3.67 -17.74
CA ARG A 455 0.39 4.95 -17.17
C ARG A 455 -0.10 4.81 -15.73
N LYS A 456 -0.90 3.79 -15.44
CA LYS A 456 -1.47 3.51 -14.10
C LYS A 456 -0.43 3.05 -13.08
N MET A 457 0.71 2.52 -13.55
CA MET A 457 1.83 2.08 -12.70
C MET A 457 2.96 3.11 -12.62
N THR A 458 2.88 4.25 -13.34
CA THR A 458 3.99 5.21 -13.43
C THR A 458 3.53 6.65 -13.25
N ARG A 459 3.14 7.34 -14.32
CA ARG A 459 2.83 8.77 -14.32
C ARG A 459 1.63 9.11 -13.45
N GLN A 460 0.57 8.32 -13.52
CA GLN A 460 -0.65 8.59 -12.76
C GLN A 460 -0.41 8.60 -11.24
N PRO A 461 0.19 7.55 -10.63
CA PRO A 461 0.53 7.60 -9.21
C PRO A 461 1.58 8.68 -8.87
N ALA A 462 2.53 8.96 -9.77
CA ALA A 462 3.50 10.03 -9.57
C ALA A 462 2.83 11.41 -9.51
N ASP A 463 1.95 11.71 -10.45
CA ASP A 463 1.21 12.98 -10.49
C ASP A 463 0.31 13.12 -9.27
N ARG A 464 -0.30 12.02 -8.79
CA ARG A 464 -1.17 11.99 -7.62
C ARG A 464 -0.47 12.47 -6.34
N PHE A 465 0.78 12.09 -6.15
CA PHE A 465 1.57 12.46 -4.97
C PHE A 465 2.64 13.53 -5.25
N GLY A 466 2.52 14.27 -6.35
CA GLY A 466 3.41 15.39 -6.66
C GLY A 466 4.86 15.00 -6.98
N LEU A 467 5.12 13.75 -7.38
CA LEU A 467 6.45 13.25 -7.74
C LEU A 467 6.83 13.69 -9.15
N VAL A 468 7.00 14.99 -9.36
CA VAL A 468 7.09 15.65 -10.68
C VAL A 468 8.20 15.17 -11.60
N LYS A 469 9.26 14.56 -11.07
CA LYS A 469 10.38 14.01 -11.85
C LYS A 469 10.26 12.50 -12.12
N LYS A 470 9.27 11.82 -11.53
CA LYS A 470 9.10 10.37 -11.62
C LYS A 470 7.97 9.97 -12.55
N GLY A 471 7.95 8.70 -12.95
CA GLY A 471 6.88 8.11 -13.74
C GLY A 471 6.79 8.60 -15.18
N ARG A 472 7.85 9.16 -15.73
CA ARG A 472 7.87 9.73 -17.09
C ARG A 472 9.22 9.58 -17.80
N ILE A 473 9.19 9.36 -19.14
CA ILE A 473 10.41 9.40 -19.96
C ILE A 473 10.42 10.72 -20.72
N GLN A 474 11.12 11.71 -20.14
CA GLN A 474 11.38 13.02 -20.74
C GLN A 474 12.68 13.60 -20.21
N PRO A 475 13.36 14.50 -20.94
CA PRO A 475 14.55 15.18 -20.45
C PRO A 475 14.31 15.89 -19.11
N GLY A 476 15.22 15.70 -18.16
CA GLY A 476 15.15 16.25 -16.80
C GLY A 476 14.37 15.41 -15.80
N ALA A 477 13.71 14.34 -16.22
CA ALA A 477 13.12 13.36 -15.30
C ALA A 477 14.21 12.47 -14.68
N ASP A 478 13.90 11.84 -13.55
CA ASP A 478 14.79 10.88 -12.92
C ASP A 478 15.03 9.66 -13.83
N GLY A 479 16.23 9.11 -13.79
CA GLY A 479 16.63 7.94 -14.59
C GLY A 479 16.09 6.62 -14.01
N ASP A 480 14.82 6.58 -13.64
CA ASP A 480 14.11 5.40 -13.17
C ASP A 480 13.41 4.75 -14.37
N LEU A 481 13.95 3.63 -14.86
CA LEU A 481 13.51 3.00 -16.11
C LEU A 481 13.41 1.48 -15.98
N CYS A 482 12.50 0.87 -16.77
CA CYS A 482 12.40 -0.59 -16.96
C CYS A 482 12.52 -0.93 -18.45
N LEU A 483 13.37 -1.89 -18.79
CA LEU A 483 13.47 -2.50 -20.10
C LEU A 483 13.05 -3.96 -20.04
N PHE A 484 12.07 -4.37 -20.87
CA PHE A 484 11.56 -5.74 -20.89
C PHE A 484 10.88 -6.10 -22.22
N ALA A 485 10.81 -7.41 -22.49
CA ALA A 485 9.90 -7.98 -23.47
C ALA A 485 8.63 -8.46 -22.76
N LEU A 486 7.45 -8.03 -23.22
CA LEU A 486 6.17 -8.32 -22.54
C LEU A 486 5.90 -9.83 -22.42
N GLU A 487 6.30 -10.59 -23.43
CA GLU A 487 6.17 -12.05 -23.49
C GLU A 487 7.02 -12.79 -22.41
N HIS A 488 8.08 -12.16 -21.91
CA HIS A 488 8.97 -12.74 -20.91
C HIS A 488 8.53 -12.44 -19.47
N ILE A 489 7.62 -11.45 -19.27
CA ILE A 489 7.14 -11.13 -17.93
C ILE A 489 6.33 -12.30 -17.37
N HIS A 490 6.71 -12.73 -16.16
CA HIS A 490 6.09 -13.84 -15.46
C HIS A 490 5.97 -13.59 -13.96
N GLU A 491 4.73 -13.76 -13.45
CA GLU A 491 4.40 -13.83 -12.03
C GLU A 491 4.77 -15.25 -11.54
N ALA A 492 5.93 -15.39 -10.90
CA ALA A 492 6.43 -16.70 -10.47
C ALA A 492 5.82 -17.19 -9.15
N ASP A 493 5.25 -16.28 -8.35
CA ASP A 493 4.68 -16.58 -7.05
C ASP A 493 3.36 -17.38 -7.15
N THR A 494 3.09 -18.15 -6.11
CA THR A 494 1.82 -18.89 -5.94
C THR A 494 1.33 -18.73 -4.50
N TRP A 495 0.08 -19.12 -4.21
CA TRP A 495 -0.43 -19.15 -2.84
C TRP A 495 0.36 -20.08 -1.90
N LEU A 496 1.01 -21.12 -2.44
CA LEU A 496 1.83 -22.07 -1.68
C LEU A 496 3.30 -21.65 -1.59
N SER A 497 3.75 -20.75 -2.46
CA SER A 497 5.12 -20.22 -2.51
C SER A 497 5.06 -18.75 -2.91
N PRO A 498 4.60 -17.86 -2.02
CA PRO A 498 4.41 -16.45 -2.34
C PRO A 498 5.73 -15.71 -2.54
N GLU A 499 6.83 -16.19 -1.99
CA GLU A 499 8.14 -15.51 -1.97
C GLU A 499 8.98 -15.72 -3.25
N GLN A 500 8.36 -16.22 -4.33
CA GLN A 500 9.05 -16.35 -5.61
C GLN A 500 9.16 -15.01 -6.32
N LEU A 501 10.39 -14.62 -6.68
CA LEU A 501 10.61 -13.36 -7.42
C LEU A 501 10.02 -13.44 -8.82
N ALA A 502 9.37 -12.36 -9.24
CA ALA A 502 8.93 -12.18 -10.61
C ALA A 502 10.09 -12.22 -11.59
N GLN A 503 9.81 -12.55 -12.86
CA GLN A 503 10.82 -12.72 -13.91
C GLN A 503 10.48 -11.87 -15.12
N GLY A 504 11.50 -11.58 -15.96
CA GLY A 504 11.34 -10.97 -17.26
C GLY A 504 11.74 -9.51 -17.37
N MET A 505 12.19 -8.87 -16.29
CA MET A 505 12.86 -7.56 -16.38
C MET A 505 14.29 -7.75 -16.86
N ASP A 506 14.64 -7.22 -18.04
CA ASP A 506 16.00 -7.27 -18.60
C ASP A 506 16.90 -6.24 -17.90
N TYR A 507 16.41 -5.00 -17.75
CA TYR A 507 17.06 -3.94 -16.99
C TYR A 507 16.05 -3.17 -16.14
N VAL A 508 16.45 -2.81 -14.94
CA VAL A 508 15.75 -1.85 -14.08
C VAL A 508 16.77 -0.84 -13.59
N PHE A 509 16.55 0.43 -13.91
CA PHE A 509 17.40 1.52 -13.45
C PHE A 509 16.72 2.27 -12.32
N VAL A 510 17.49 2.57 -11.28
CA VAL A 510 17.09 3.46 -10.19
C VAL A 510 18.05 4.64 -10.17
N ASN A 511 17.53 5.86 -10.37
CA ASN A 511 18.33 7.07 -10.48
C ASN A 511 19.52 6.91 -11.45
N GLY A 512 19.27 6.31 -12.64
CA GLY A 512 20.25 6.13 -13.71
C GLY A 512 21.24 4.98 -13.54
N VAL A 513 21.18 4.24 -12.43
CA VAL A 513 22.07 3.11 -12.14
C VAL A 513 21.32 1.80 -12.30
N PRO A 514 21.83 0.80 -13.04
CA PRO A 514 21.16 -0.46 -13.24
C PRO A 514 21.15 -1.31 -11.95
N ALA A 515 19.98 -1.46 -11.34
CA ALA A 515 19.72 -2.35 -10.21
C ALA A 515 19.41 -3.78 -10.69
N ILE A 516 18.89 -3.94 -11.91
CA ILE A 516 18.87 -5.19 -12.68
C ILE A 516 19.58 -4.93 -14.00
N ALA A 517 20.49 -5.82 -14.38
CA ALA A 517 21.19 -5.82 -15.64
C ALA A 517 21.20 -7.21 -16.25
N GLU A 518 20.80 -7.33 -17.52
CA GLU A 518 20.72 -8.61 -18.25
C GLU A 518 19.92 -9.70 -17.48
N GLY A 519 18.80 -9.27 -16.87
CA GLY A 519 17.93 -10.14 -16.08
C GLY A 519 18.48 -10.55 -14.72
N ARG A 520 19.58 -9.98 -14.27
CA ARG A 520 20.24 -10.32 -12.99
C ARG A 520 20.27 -9.13 -12.04
N MET A 521 19.93 -9.39 -10.78
CA MET A 521 20.04 -8.39 -9.72
C MET A 521 21.49 -7.98 -9.52
N THR A 522 21.76 -6.69 -9.45
CA THR A 522 23.08 -6.13 -9.10
C THR A 522 23.14 -5.78 -7.61
N ASP A 523 24.32 -5.33 -7.14
CA ASP A 523 24.50 -4.82 -5.78
C ASP A 523 24.23 -3.32 -5.66
N ALA A 524 23.73 -2.69 -6.71
CA ALA A 524 23.47 -1.25 -6.73
C ALA A 524 22.43 -0.84 -5.67
N CYS A 525 22.73 0.23 -4.95
CA CYS A 525 21.87 0.86 -3.95
C CYS A 525 21.82 2.36 -4.23
N SER A 526 21.19 2.72 -5.34
CA SER A 526 21.09 4.12 -5.84
C SER A 526 19.77 4.79 -5.47
N GLY A 527 18.89 4.12 -4.73
CA GLY A 527 17.63 4.65 -4.23
C GLY A 527 17.83 5.80 -3.23
N ARG A 528 16.78 6.58 -3.02
CA ARG A 528 16.78 7.76 -2.15
C ARG A 528 15.55 7.79 -1.26
N ILE A 529 15.66 8.40 -0.08
CA ILE A 529 14.51 8.76 0.75
C ILE A 529 13.97 10.11 0.23
N LEU A 530 12.70 10.09 -0.19
CA LEU A 530 12.02 11.22 -0.87
C LEU A 530 11.57 12.29 0.13
#